data_ee95ccbb1306fe719e32e35a04dc978e
#
_entry.id   ee95ccbb1306fe719e32e35a04dc978e
#
_cell.length_a   1.000
_cell.length_b   1.000
_cell.length_c   1.000
_cell.angle_alpha   90.00
_cell.angle_beta   90.00
_cell.angle_gamma   90.00
#
_symmetry.space_group_name_H-M   'P 1'
#
loop_
_entity.id
_entity.type
_entity.pdbx_description
1 polymer ?
#
loop_
_entity_poly.entity_id
_entity_poly.type
_entity_poly.pdbx_seq_one_letter_code
_entity_poly.pdbx_strand_id
1 'polypeptide(L)'
;LSTNKNLLHKQNFSRVVMSDFRTSFRSYSEQPEESPEDQSAIDPTKDRTKIIPVELSIKYLQSKAYQQTYGDNAVWVLYRRNHKGGFAPRKTRKSCVRNGVISTGNPCPICRDEYLVLDHRNTKLLEQFVSEFTGQILDPFKTGLCQKKHKELLVAIERAWDHGHLTYDVPFREYDYSLYNKNAITVSLF
;
A
#
# COMPACT_ATOMS: atom_id res chain seq x y z
N LEU A 1 -69.24 27.84 7.95
CA LEU A 1 -69.99 27.69 6.71
C LEU A 1 -69.05 27.73 5.51
N SER A 2 -68.51 26.62 5.04
CA SER A 2 -68.19 26.42 3.66
C SER A 2 -67.72 24.96 3.46
N THR A 3 -68.56 24.25 2.74
CA THR A 3 -68.42 22.84 2.37
C THR A 3 -67.41 22.68 1.25
N ASN A 4 -66.37 21.88 1.44
CA ASN A 4 -65.45 21.50 0.37
C ASN A 4 -65.76 20.07 -0.11
N LYS A 5 -66.22 19.98 -1.35
CA LYS A 5 -66.54 18.73 -2.05
C LYS A 5 -65.27 18.10 -2.59
N ASN A 6 -64.99 16.89 -2.17
CA ASN A 6 -63.95 16.04 -2.72
C ASN A 6 -64.32 15.57 -4.15
N LEU A 7 -63.50 15.93 -5.12
CA LEU A 7 -63.53 15.36 -6.48
C LEU A 7 -62.63 14.08 -6.48
N LEU A 8 -63.28 12.96 -6.59
CA LEU A 8 -62.64 11.65 -6.87
C LEU A 8 -62.20 11.60 -8.31
N HIS A 9 -60.90 11.64 -8.51
CA HIS A 9 -60.30 11.41 -9.83
C HIS A 9 -60.14 9.89 -10.03
N LYS A 10 -60.98 9.29 -10.89
CA LYS A 10 -60.88 7.90 -11.35
C LYS A 10 -59.69 7.79 -12.30
N GLN A 11 -58.61 7.16 -11.86
CA GLN A 11 -57.54 6.77 -12.76
C GLN A 11 -57.89 5.43 -13.42
N ASN A 12 -57.98 5.46 -14.75
CA ASN A 12 -58.15 4.26 -15.60
C ASN A 12 -56.83 3.46 -15.59
N PHE A 13 -56.89 2.29 -15.01
CA PHE A 13 -55.81 1.30 -15.15
C PHE A 13 -55.89 0.68 -16.57
N SER A 14 -54.99 1.08 -17.44
CA SER A 14 -54.78 0.40 -18.72
C SER A 14 -54.20 -1.00 -18.45
N ARG A 15 -54.92 -1.99 -18.94
CA ARG A 15 -54.48 -3.39 -18.95
C ARG A 15 -53.19 -3.53 -19.73
N VAL A 16 -52.06 -3.76 -19.02
CA VAL A 16 -50.79 -4.16 -19.62
C VAL A 16 -50.92 -5.62 -20.00
N VAL A 17 -50.91 -5.89 -21.31
CA VAL A 17 -50.85 -7.24 -21.89
C VAL A 17 -49.47 -7.81 -21.51
N MET A 18 -49.46 -8.87 -20.69
CA MET A 18 -48.27 -9.67 -20.45
C MET A 18 -47.94 -10.44 -21.73
N SER A 19 -46.87 -10.00 -22.41
CA SER A 19 -46.23 -10.80 -23.44
C SER A 19 -45.45 -11.94 -22.78
N ASP A 20 -45.72 -13.15 -23.26
CA ASP A 20 -45.11 -14.40 -22.82
C ASP A 20 -43.60 -14.35 -22.81
N PHE A 21 -42.99 -14.29 -21.60
CA PHE A 21 -41.58 -14.59 -21.39
C PHE A 21 -41.39 -16.11 -21.58
N ARG A 22 -41.08 -16.53 -22.80
CA ARG A 22 -40.49 -17.85 -23.04
C ARG A 22 -39.13 -17.89 -22.35
N THR A 23 -39.08 -18.47 -21.17
CA THR A 23 -37.84 -18.88 -20.52
C THR A 23 -37.21 -19.98 -21.38
N SER A 24 -36.27 -19.61 -22.20
CA SER A 24 -35.37 -20.54 -22.85
C SER A 24 -34.53 -21.21 -21.77
N PHE A 25 -34.91 -22.40 -21.36
CA PHE A 25 -34.02 -23.26 -20.59
C PHE A 25 -32.83 -23.61 -21.49
N ARG A 26 -31.74 -22.89 -21.32
CA ARG A 26 -30.45 -23.27 -21.89
C ARG A 26 -30.06 -24.57 -21.20
N SER A 27 -30.12 -25.68 -21.92
CA SER A 27 -29.63 -26.97 -21.44
C SER A 27 -28.19 -26.76 -20.97
N TYR A 28 -27.92 -27.12 -19.72
CA TYR A 28 -26.59 -27.19 -19.14
C TYR A 28 -25.86 -28.31 -19.90
N SER A 29 -25.14 -27.92 -20.95
CA SER A 29 -24.24 -28.84 -21.62
C SER A 29 -23.16 -29.22 -20.64
N GLU A 30 -22.92 -30.48 -20.45
CA GLU A 30 -21.84 -31.09 -19.73
C GLU A 30 -20.55 -30.28 -19.98
N GLN A 31 -19.99 -29.75 -18.90
CA GLN A 31 -18.65 -29.15 -18.97
C GLN A 31 -17.72 -30.30 -19.33
N PRO A 32 -16.85 -30.14 -20.33
CA PRO A 32 -15.79 -31.10 -20.55
C PRO A 32 -14.98 -31.15 -19.25
N GLU A 33 -14.76 -32.34 -18.72
CA GLU A 33 -13.86 -32.60 -17.61
C GLU A 33 -12.52 -31.98 -17.99
N GLU A 34 -12.17 -30.86 -17.31
CA GLU A 34 -10.84 -30.27 -17.42
C GLU A 34 -9.86 -31.33 -16.94
N SER A 35 -9.13 -31.87 -17.88
CA SER A 35 -7.97 -32.72 -17.61
C SER A 35 -7.06 -31.97 -16.64
N PRO A 36 -6.44 -32.63 -15.63
CA PRO A 36 -5.50 -32.01 -14.70
C PRO A 36 -4.15 -31.80 -15.37
N GLU A 37 -4.14 -31.03 -16.46
CA GLU A 37 -2.92 -30.68 -17.17
C GLU A 37 -2.74 -29.18 -17.17
N ASP A 38 -1.72 -28.81 -16.48
CA ASP A 38 -0.96 -27.56 -16.43
C ASP A 38 -1.00 -26.81 -15.09
N GLN A 39 -0.64 -27.54 -14.04
CA GLN A 39 0.07 -26.87 -12.96
C GLN A 39 1.48 -26.57 -13.48
N SER A 40 1.59 -25.56 -14.34
CA SER A 40 2.89 -24.99 -14.72
C SER A 40 3.63 -24.69 -13.43
N ALA A 41 4.74 -25.35 -13.21
CA ALA A 41 5.50 -25.29 -11.96
C ALA A 41 5.73 -23.82 -11.59
N ILE A 42 5.11 -23.37 -10.49
CA ILE A 42 5.21 -21.99 -10.04
C ILE A 42 6.68 -21.68 -9.85
N ASP A 43 7.17 -20.67 -10.53
CA ASP A 43 8.52 -20.17 -10.41
C ASP A 43 8.84 -19.93 -8.92
N PRO A 44 9.80 -20.66 -8.31
CA PRO A 44 10.08 -20.58 -6.88
C PRO A 44 10.45 -19.16 -6.43
N THR A 45 10.96 -18.32 -7.33
CA THR A 45 11.29 -16.93 -7.03
C THR A 45 10.05 -16.04 -6.83
N LYS A 46 8.91 -16.45 -7.37
CA LYS A 46 7.65 -15.73 -7.28
C LYS A 46 6.73 -16.24 -6.17
N ASP A 47 7.07 -17.36 -5.55
CA ASP A 47 6.29 -17.92 -4.45
C ASP A 47 6.41 -17.05 -3.19
N ARG A 48 5.27 -16.71 -2.61
CA ARG A 48 5.10 -15.93 -1.37
C ARG A 48 4.13 -16.61 -0.42
N THR A 49 4.03 -17.94 -0.50
CA THR A 49 3.21 -18.75 0.41
C THR A 49 3.92 -19.01 1.73
N LYS A 50 5.24 -19.03 1.72
CA LYS A 50 6.06 -19.23 2.92
C LYS A 50 5.95 -18.04 3.86
N ILE A 51 5.65 -18.31 5.13
CA ILE A 51 5.67 -17.31 6.19
C ILE A 51 7.08 -17.28 6.79
N ILE A 52 7.76 -16.15 6.61
CA ILE A 52 9.10 -15.94 7.15
C ILE A 52 8.97 -15.39 8.58
N PRO A 53 9.66 -15.99 9.58
CA PRO A 53 9.64 -15.48 10.95
C PRO A 53 10.32 -14.11 11.04
N VAL A 54 9.82 -13.28 11.96
CA VAL A 54 10.27 -11.89 12.15
C VAL A 54 11.75 -11.84 12.56
N GLU A 55 12.18 -12.77 13.39
CA GLU A 55 13.57 -12.87 13.86
C GLU A 55 14.56 -13.07 12.69
N LEU A 56 14.14 -13.83 11.69
CA LEU A 56 14.95 -14.02 10.47
C LEU A 56 15.03 -12.72 9.66
N SER A 57 13.92 -11.98 9.58
CA SER A 57 13.89 -10.66 8.94
C SER A 57 14.83 -9.66 9.63
N ILE A 58 14.83 -9.62 10.96
CA ILE A 58 15.72 -8.75 11.75
C ILE A 58 17.20 -9.11 11.51
N LYS A 59 17.51 -10.41 11.49
CA LYS A 59 18.87 -10.89 11.20
C LYS A 59 19.29 -10.56 9.76
N TYR A 60 18.35 -10.66 8.82
CA TYR A 60 18.60 -10.33 7.41
C TYR A 60 19.01 -8.86 7.24
N LEU A 61 18.34 -7.91 7.91
CA LEU A 61 18.70 -6.49 7.85
C LEU A 61 20.13 -6.19 8.34
N GLN A 62 20.69 -7.07 9.18
CA GLN A 62 22.06 -6.93 9.68
C GLN A 62 23.09 -7.71 8.83
N SER A 63 22.62 -8.44 7.82
CA SER A 63 23.46 -9.30 7.00
C SER A 63 24.23 -8.55 5.93
N LYS A 64 25.36 -9.13 5.50
CA LYS A 64 26.13 -8.64 4.36
C LYS A 64 25.31 -8.66 3.05
N ALA A 65 24.39 -9.62 2.91
CA ALA A 65 23.50 -9.71 1.75
C ALA A 65 22.58 -8.49 1.62
N TYR A 66 22.02 -8.03 2.74
CA TYR A 66 21.22 -6.82 2.76
C TYR A 66 22.07 -5.60 2.39
N GLN A 67 23.25 -5.45 2.96
CA GLN A 67 24.18 -4.36 2.64
C GLN A 67 24.61 -4.33 1.19
N GLN A 68 24.86 -5.50 0.59
CA GLN A 68 25.19 -5.60 -0.85
C GLN A 68 24.02 -5.17 -1.75
N THR A 69 22.77 -5.43 -1.31
CA THR A 69 21.57 -5.15 -2.13
C THR A 69 21.12 -3.71 -2.00
N TYR A 70 21.09 -3.17 -0.78
CA TYR A 70 20.50 -1.86 -0.47
C TYR A 70 21.53 -0.82 -0.03
N GLY A 71 22.69 -1.25 0.48
CA GLY A 71 23.69 -0.37 1.09
C GLY A 71 23.11 0.40 2.26
N ASP A 72 23.39 1.70 2.32
CA ASP A 72 22.86 2.63 3.33
C ASP A 72 21.52 3.25 2.92
N ASN A 73 20.99 2.87 1.74
CA ASN A 73 19.75 3.42 1.26
C ASN A 73 18.54 2.69 1.85
N ALA A 74 17.45 3.42 2.07
CA ALA A 74 16.18 2.80 2.41
C ALA A 74 15.71 1.90 1.25
N VAL A 75 15.05 0.78 1.58
CA VAL A 75 14.64 -0.28 0.63
C VAL A 75 13.79 0.22 -0.54
N TRP A 76 13.14 1.38 -0.40
CA TRP A 76 12.27 1.98 -1.41
C TRP A 76 12.99 2.98 -2.33
N VAL A 77 14.17 3.49 -1.97
CA VAL A 77 14.88 4.55 -2.72
C VAL A 77 15.28 4.08 -4.12
N LEU A 78 15.82 2.88 -4.23
CA LEU A 78 16.27 2.31 -5.51
C LEU A 78 15.12 1.79 -6.38
N TYR A 79 13.87 1.83 -5.88
CA TYR A 79 12.72 1.33 -6.60
C TYR A 79 12.09 2.40 -7.48
N ARG A 80 11.90 2.07 -8.77
CA ARG A 80 11.18 2.91 -9.73
C ARG A 80 9.90 2.21 -10.20
N ARG A 81 8.76 2.91 -10.08
CA ARG A 81 7.48 2.42 -10.57
C ARG A 81 7.42 2.52 -12.09
N ASN A 82 6.93 1.46 -12.73
CA ASN A 82 6.60 1.50 -14.15
C ASN A 82 5.24 2.17 -14.34
N HIS A 83 5.18 3.20 -15.18
CA HIS A 83 3.96 3.91 -15.56
C HIS A 83 4.07 4.47 -16.97
N LYS A 84 2.93 4.74 -17.60
CA LYS A 84 2.85 5.43 -18.88
C LYS A 84 2.72 6.95 -18.62
N GLY A 85 3.36 7.76 -19.46
CA GLY A 85 3.34 9.22 -19.37
C GLY A 85 4.43 9.81 -18.48
N GLY A 86 4.52 11.15 -18.42
CA GLY A 86 5.56 11.88 -17.70
C GLY A 86 5.43 11.83 -16.17
N PHE A 87 4.20 11.71 -15.65
CA PHE A 87 3.92 11.75 -14.23
C PHE A 87 3.39 10.40 -13.72
N ALA A 88 3.94 9.93 -12.60
CA ALA A 88 3.42 8.73 -11.95
C ALA A 88 2.01 8.99 -11.38
N PRO A 89 1.05 8.06 -11.54
CA PRO A 89 -0.25 8.20 -10.91
C PRO A 89 -0.10 8.14 -9.38
N ARG A 90 -0.84 9.01 -8.66
CA ARG A 90 -0.79 9.05 -7.19
C ARG A 90 -1.18 7.71 -6.56
N LYS A 91 -2.21 7.07 -7.09
CA LYS A 91 -2.68 5.78 -6.61
C LYS A 91 -1.74 4.66 -7.03
N THR A 92 -1.24 3.89 -6.08
CA THR A 92 -0.43 2.71 -6.33
C THR A 92 -1.29 1.46 -6.57
N ARG A 93 -0.67 0.38 -7.03
CA ARG A 93 -1.31 -0.92 -7.28
C ARG A 93 -1.98 -1.47 -6.02
N LYS A 94 -3.13 -2.14 -6.15
CA LYS A 94 -3.84 -2.74 -5.00
C LYS A 94 -3.00 -3.80 -4.28
N SER A 95 -2.45 -4.76 -5.02
CA SER A 95 -1.59 -5.83 -4.50
C SER A 95 -0.59 -6.28 -5.56
N CYS A 96 0.58 -6.76 -5.14
CA CYS A 96 1.56 -7.41 -6.02
C CYS A 96 1.40 -8.93 -6.03
N VAL A 97 0.89 -9.49 -4.94
CA VAL A 97 0.75 -10.93 -4.73
C VAL A 97 -0.72 -11.31 -4.87
N ARG A 98 -1.02 -12.35 -5.66
CA ARG A 98 -2.34 -12.97 -5.82
C ARG A 98 -2.18 -14.46 -5.62
N ASN A 99 -3.05 -15.07 -4.83
CA ASN A 99 -3.01 -16.51 -4.51
C ASN A 99 -1.62 -17.00 -4.09
N GLY A 100 -0.90 -16.22 -3.27
CA GLY A 100 0.44 -16.57 -2.81
C GLY A 100 1.56 -16.36 -3.83
N VAL A 101 1.28 -15.92 -5.07
CA VAL A 101 2.27 -15.76 -6.13
C VAL A 101 2.40 -14.29 -6.55
N ILE A 102 3.62 -13.84 -6.85
CA ILE A 102 3.85 -12.51 -7.43
C ILE A 102 3.29 -12.47 -8.84
N SER A 103 2.24 -11.68 -9.05
CA SER A 103 1.54 -11.55 -10.33
C SER A 103 2.05 -10.42 -11.22
N THR A 104 3.17 -9.79 -10.88
CA THR A 104 3.67 -8.60 -11.58
C THR A 104 5.15 -8.71 -11.91
N GLY A 105 5.57 -8.20 -13.07
CA GLY A 105 6.98 -8.15 -13.45
C GLY A 105 7.85 -7.20 -12.62
N ASN A 106 7.25 -6.16 -12.01
CA ASN A 106 7.95 -5.21 -11.13
C ASN A 106 7.19 -5.06 -9.81
N PRO A 107 7.37 -5.99 -8.86
CA PRO A 107 6.75 -5.91 -7.55
C PRO A 107 7.28 -4.74 -6.74
N CYS A 108 6.49 -4.25 -5.76
CA CYS A 108 6.90 -3.17 -4.87
C CYS A 108 8.09 -3.60 -3.98
N PRO A 109 8.82 -2.66 -3.34
CA PRO A 109 10.02 -2.97 -2.57
C PRO A 109 9.88 -4.10 -1.56
N ILE A 110 8.77 -4.11 -0.80
CA ILE A 110 8.51 -5.16 0.20
C ILE A 110 8.07 -6.49 -0.43
N CYS A 111 7.30 -6.48 -1.52
CA CYS A 111 6.89 -7.72 -2.17
C CYS A 111 8.01 -8.37 -2.99
N ARG A 112 9.01 -7.60 -3.40
CA ARG A 112 10.18 -8.07 -4.15
C ARG A 112 11.04 -9.00 -3.31
N ASP A 113 11.29 -8.60 -2.07
CA ASP A 113 12.14 -9.32 -1.13
C ASP A 113 11.28 -10.03 -0.08
N GLU A 114 11.37 -11.34 -0.02
CA GLU A 114 10.58 -12.15 0.90
C GLU A 114 11.00 -11.98 2.37
N TYR A 115 12.27 -11.60 2.60
CA TYR A 115 12.82 -11.42 3.94
C TYR A 115 12.43 -10.09 4.59
N LEU A 116 11.80 -9.17 3.86
CA LEU A 116 11.32 -7.90 4.40
C LEU A 116 9.90 -8.05 5.00
N VAL A 117 9.85 -8.49 6.25
CA VAL A 117 8.59 -8.71 6.98
C VAL A 117 8.22 -7.46 7.77
N LEU A 118 6.99 -6.95 7.53
CA LEU A 118 6.43 -5.79 8.24
C LEU A 118 5.83 -6.26 9.57
N ASP A 119 6.56 -6.07 10.64
CA ASP A 119 6.13 -6.38 12.01
C ASP A 119 6.63 -5.29 12.97
N HIS A 120 5.86 -5.04 14.05
CA HIS A 120 6.17 -4.02 15.06
C HIS A 120 7.54 -4.20 15.74
N ARG A 121 8.07 -5.43 15.79
CA ARG A 121 9.38 -5.76 16.34
C ARG A 121 10.54 -5.42 15.40
N ASN A 122 10.26 -5.23 14.13
CA ASN A 122 11.28 -4.93 13.11
C ASN A 122 11.48 -3.42 12.93
N THR A 123 11.91 -2.74 14.00
CA THR A 123 12.02 -1.27 14.07
C THR A 123 12.91 -0.69 12.98
N LYS A 124 14.07 -1.28 12.70
CA LYS A 124 15.02 -0.82 11.67
C LYS A 124 14.43 -0.78 10.27
N LEU A 125 13.48 -1.68 9.98
CA LEU A 125 12.76 -1.66 8.71
C LEU A 125 11.67 -0.57 8.72
N LEU A 126 10.95 -0.43 9.83
CA LEU A 126 9.84 0.53 9.95
C LEU A 126 10.33 1.98 9.94
N GLU A 127 11.44 2.28 10.57
CA GLU A 127 12.08 3.61 10.59
C GLU A 127 12.32 4.16 9.19
N GLN A 128 12.65 3.30 8.22
CA GLN A 128 12.86 3.71 6.82
C GLN A 128 11.61 4.29 6.15
N PHE A 129 10.42 4.06 6.71
CA PHE A 129 9.14 4.54 6.19
C PHE A 129 8.55 5.69 6.99
N VAL A 130 9.25 6.15 8.00
CA VAL A 130 8.89 7.32 8.81
C VAL A 130 9.78 8.49 8.41
N SER A 131 9.21 9.70 8.38
CA SER A 131 9.96 10.91 8.08
C SER A 131 10.80 11.33 9.28
N GLU A 132 12.09 11.51 9.10
CA GLU A 132 13.01 12.03 10.13
C GLU A 132 12.63 13.44 10.61
N PHE A 133 11.95 14.21 9.78
CA PHE A 133 11.63 15.61 10.08
C PHE A 133 10.29 15.82 10.76
N THR A 134 9.30 15.00 10.38
CA THR A 134 7.91 15.19 10.81
C THR A 134 7.35 14.03 11.63
N GLY A 135 8.05 12.88 11.66
CA GLY A 135 7.55 11.65 12.26
C GLY A 135 6.35 11.04 11.53
N GLN A 136 5.95 11.62 10.41
CA GLN A 136 4.82 11.10 9.64
C GLN A 136 5.24 9.90 8.79
N ILE A 137 4.33 8.97 8.61
CA ILE A 137 4.53 7.82 7.75
C ILE A 137 4.55 8.28 6.29
N LEU A 138 5.55 7.83 5.53
CA LEU A 138 5.72 8.21 4.14
C LEU A 138 4.60 7.66 3.26
N ASP A 139 4.10 8.52 2.36
CA ASP A 139 3.02 8.19 1.42
C ASP A 139 3.44 7.04 0.47
N PRO A 140 2.53 6.13 0.11
CA PRO A 140 2.78 5.07 -0.87
C PRO A 140 3.21 5.61 -2.25
N PHE A 141 2.85 6.84 -2.57
CA PHE A 141 3.36 7.51 -3.78
C PHE A 141 4.89 7.67 -3.75
N LYS A 142 5.46 8.04 -2.60
CA LYS A 142 6.91 8.20 -2.40
C LYS A 142 7.63 6.84 -2.28
N THR A 143 7.10 5.95 -1.46
CA THR A 143 7.72 4.64 -1.18
C THR A 143 7.49 3.60 -2.28
N GLY A 144 6.54 3.82 -3.18
CA GLY A 144 6.18 2.87 -4.24
C GLY A 144 5.48 1.60 -3.77
N LEU A 145 5.09 1.51 -2.50
CA LEU A 145 4.42 0.34 -1.93
C LEU A 145 3.06 0.08 -2.58
N CYS A 146 2.67 -1.17 -2.72
CA CYS A 146 1.29 -1.51 -3.07
C CYS A 146 0.36 -1.21 -1.90
N GLN A 147 -0.93 -0.95 -2.17
CA GLN A 147 -1.89 -0.54 -1.15
C GLN A 147 -2.05 -1.57 -0.01
N LYS A 148 -1.98 -2.87 -0.34
CA LYS A 148 -2.04 -3.93 0.67
C LYS A 148 -0.86 -3.82 1.65
N LYS A 149 0.37 -3.76 1.15
CA LYS A 149 1.57 -3.65 1.99
C LYS A 149 1.67 -2.31 2.72
N HIS A 150 1.15 -1.24 2.13
CA HIS A 150 1.07 0.04 2.83
C HIS A 150 0.11 -0.01 4.03
N LYS A 151 -1.04 -0.68 3.91
CA LYS A 151 -1.94 -0.89 5.06
C LYS A 151 -1.30 -1.76 6.15
N GLU A 152 -0.60 -2.81 5.76
CA GLU A 152 0.16 -3.65 6.71
C GLU A 152 1.25 -2.83 7.42
N LEU A 153 1.94 -1.94 6.69
CA LEU A 153 2.93 -1.01 7.24
C LEU A 153 2.32 -0.06 8.28
N LEU A 154 1.18 0.57 7.97
CA LEU A 154 0.48 1.45 8.91
C LEU A 154 0.18 0.73 10.23
N VAL A 155 -0.39 -0.47 10.16
CA VAL A 155 -0.70 -1.28 11.35
C VAL A 155 0.56 -1.65 12.12
N ALA A 156 1.65 -2.00 11.42
CA ALA A 156 2.91 -2.36 12.08
C ALA A 156 3.55 -1.17 12.81
N ILE A 157 3.51 0.02 12.21
CA ILE A 157 4.06 1.25 12.83
C ILE A 157 3.21 1.67 14.03
N GLU A 158 1.88 1.69 13.92
CA GLU A 158 0.99 2.01 15.05
C GLU A 158 1.24 1.05 16.23
N ARG A 159 1.33 -0.26 15.96
CA ARG A 159 1.68 -1.23 16.99
C ARG A 159 3.07 -1.00 17.59
N ALA A 160 4.05 -0.60 16.78
CA ALA A 160 5.39 -0.31 17.27
C ALA A 160 5.41 0.90 18.21
N TRP A 161 4.60 1.93 17.95
CA TRP A 161 4.42 3.06 18.84
C TRP A 161 3.70 2.67 20.13
N ASP A 162 2.61 1.92 20.04
CA ASP A 162 1.85 1.44 21.20
C ASP A 162 2.69 0.58 22.14
N HIS A 163 3.58 -0.24 21.59
CA HIS A 163 4.53 -1.07 22.37
C HIS A 163 5.79 -0.32 22.81
N GLY A 164 5.97 0.94 22.40
CA GLY A 164 7.16 1.72 22.72
C GLY A 164 8.45 1.23 22.02
N HIS A 165 8.32 0.40 20.97
CA HIS A 165 9.48 -0.04 20.19
C HIS A 165 9.99 1.03 19.23
N LEU A 166 9.12 1.93 18.81
CA LEU A 166 9.43 3.05 17.95
C LEU A 166 9.05 4.34 18.67
N THR A 167 10.01 5.25 18.82
CA THR A 167 9.79 6.59 19.35
C THR A 167 10.15 7.60 18.28
N TYR A 168 9.45 8.72 18.26
CA TYR A 168 9.80 9.84 17.42
C TYR A 168 10.33 10.97 18.28
N ASP A 169 11.62 11.24 18.13
CA ASP A 169 12.29 12.37 18.76
C ASP A 169 12.81 13.30 17.66
N VAL A 170 12.44 14.57 17.75
CA VAL A 170 12.93 15.59 16.81
C VAL A 170 14.34 15.96 17.22
N PRO A 171 15.37 15.74 16.38
CA PRO A 171 16.72 16.14 16.70
C PRO A 171 16.77 17.65 16.90
N PHE A 172 17.43 18.07 17.98
CA PHE A 172 17.67 19.50 18.25
C PHE A 172 18.52 20.06 17.11
N ARG A 173 18.03 21.11 16.47
CA ARG A 173 18.74 21.78 15.38
C ARG A 173 19.38 23.07 15.93
N GLU A 174 20.68 23.12 15.92
CA GLU A 174 21.41 24.36 16.16
C GLU A 174 21.50 25.11 14.83
N TYR A 175 21.00 26.35 14.85
CA TYR A 175 21.10 27.23 13.69
C TYR A 175 22.29 28.17 13.90
N ASP A 176 23.17 28.25 12.92
CA ASP A 176 24.26 29.25 12.92
C ASP A 176 23.73 30.61 12.45
N TYR A 177 23.47 31.48 13.37
CA TYR A 177 23.01 32.84 13.10
C TYR A 177 24.14 33.81 12.74
N SER A 178 25.42 33.41 12.84
CA SER A 178 26.57 34.27 12.54
C SER A 178 26.54 34.76 11.09
N LEU A 179 26.01 33.96 10.16
CA LEU A 179 25.84 34.32 8.76
C LEU A 179 24.87 35.49 8.54
N TYR A 180 23.87 35.62 9.43
CA TYR A 180 22.81 36.63 9.33
C TYR A 180 23.14 37.87 10.16
N ASN A 181 23.90 37.73 11.25
CA ASN A 181 24.23 38.81 12.20
C ASN A 181 25.55 39.52 11.88
N LYS A 182 26.11 39.33 10.70
CA LYS A 182 27.38 39.97 10.28
C LYS A 182 27.41 41.51 10.44
N ASN A 183 26.22 42.13 10.34
CA ASN A 183 26.07 43.58 10.45
C ASN A 183 25.72 44.06 11.87
N ALA A 184 25.33 43.16 12.78
CA ALA A 184 24.97 43.57 14.16
C ALA A 184 26.18 43.90 15.01
N ILE A 185 27.38 43.40 14.70
CA ILE A 185 28.60 43.62 15.44
C ILE A 185 29.17 45.04 15.17
N THR A 186 28.83 45.65 14.05
CA THR A 186 29.33 47.00 13.69
C THR A 186 28.53 48.14 14.31
N VAL A 187 27.34 47.88 14.88
CA VAL A 187 26.49 48.95 15.44
C VAL A 187 26.70 49.15 16.95
N SER A 188 27.38 48.23 17.64
CA SER A 188 27.63 48.33 19.10
C SER A 188 28.95 48.97 19.49
N LEU A 189 29.69 49.57 18.54
CA LEU A 189 31.00 50.24 18.77
C LEU A 189 30.97 51.75 18.50
N PHE A 190 29.80 52.40 18.54
CA PHE A 190 29.69 53.86 18.53
C PHE A 190 28.87 54.35 19.72
#